data_da4d237d16470bca5446d222ead67829
#
_entry.id   da4d237d16470bca5446d222ead67829
#
_cell.length_a   1.000
_cell.length_b   1.000
_cell.length_c   1.000
_cell.angle_alpha   90.00
_cell.angle_beta   90.00
_cell.angle_gamma   90.00
#
_symmetry.space_group_name_H-M   'P 1'
#
loop_
_entity.id
_entity.type
_entity.pdbx_description
1 polymer ?
#
loop_
_entity_poly.entity_id
_entity_poly.type
_entity_poly.pdbx_seq_one_letter_code
_entity_poly.pdbx_strand_id
1 'polypeptide(L)'
;MKLINEFLEYLKVIKHYSEKTIISYEFDICELYNYFKSKKIDIINITRKDTEAYLEFLYSLNIDKNTISRKLSSIRSFYNYLVKEEKVSYNYFNLISNPKHKISLPNYLKDEDLDKMFEVPDLTTPLGQRNRLILELLYATGIRVSELVNIKINTINQYNRTIKVLGKGEKERIVVYGHMCENIMNMYIKDGRCQLLKNKNNDYLLLNKNGNNLSTRMIRNILDDIMIKSGIRKHVHHHMLRHTFATDMLNNGADIISVKELLGHENVNTTSIYTHVTNEQIKKVYESCHPRAKE
;
A
#
# COMPACT_ATOMS: atom_id res chain seq x y z
N MET A 1 -28.60 13.38 2.86
CA MET A 1 -27.43 13.66 3.74
C MET A 1 -27.48 12.88 5.06
N LYS A 2 -28.63 12.86 5.80
CA LYS A 2 -28.74 12.11 7.08
C LYS A 2 -28.33 10.62 6.94
N LEU A 3 -28.88 9.90 5.97
CA LEU A 3 -28.55 8.48 5.71
C LEU A 3 -27.07 8.24 5.38
N ILE A 4 -26.41 9.18 4.72
CA ILE A 4 -24.98 9.09 4.41
C ILE A 4 -24.17 9.19 5.71
N ASN A 5 -24.47 10.14 6.57
CA ASN A 5 -23.79 10.31 7.85
C ASN A 5 -23.99 9.08 8.76
N GLU A 6 -25.19 8.53 8.84
CA GLU A 6 -25.49 7.29 9.60
C GLU A 6 -24.66 6.11 9.07
N PHE A 7 -24.52 5.98 7.75
CA PHE A 7 -23.69 4.94 7.15
C PHE A 7 -22.19 5.15 7.44
N LEU A 8 -21.69 6.38 7.34
CA LEU A 8 -20.27 6.66 7.64
C LEU A 8 -19.95 6.37 9.11
N GLU A 9 -20.88 6.66 10.02
CA GLU A 9 -20.75 6.33 11.42
C GLU A 9 -20.79 4.80 11.64
N TYR A 10 -21.69 4.08 10.96
CA TYR A 10 -21.69 2.62 10.96
C TYR A 10 -20.35 2.04 10.49
N LEU A 11 -19.74 2.59 9.43
CA LEU A 11 -18.43 2.14 8.96
C LEU A 11 -17.33 2.40 9.99
N LYS A 12 -17.41 3.53 10.71
CA LYS A 12 -16.43 3.92 11.74
C LYS A 12 -16.56 3.05 12.98
N VAL A 13 -17.76 2.97 13.54
CA VAL A 13 -18.02 2.38 14.87
C VAL A 13 -18.17 0.86 14.79
N ILE A 14 -18.91 0.35 13.81
CA ILE A 14 -19.24 -1.09 13.74
C ILE A 14 -18.25 -1.85 12.86
N LYS A 15 -17.84 -1.26 11.74
CA LYS A 15 -16.93 -1.91 10.79
C LYS A 15 -15.43 -1.60 11.04
N HIS A 16 -15.14 -0.64 11.91
CA HIS A 16 -13.77 -0.20 12.25
C HIS A 16 -12.93 0.12 11.00
N TYR A 17 -13.56 0.76 10.01
CA TYR A 17 -12.85 1.17 8.80
C TYR A 17 -11.89 2.33 9.09
N SER A 18 -10.76 2.37 8.38
CA SER A 18 -9.80 3.46 8.51
C SER A 18 -10.42 4.78 8.04
N GLU A 19 -10.00 5.88 8.65
CA GLU A 19 -10.43 7.24 8.29
C GLU A 19 -10.30 7.52 6.78
N LYS A 20 -9.18 7.09 6.17
CA LYS A 20 -8.97 7.22 4.72
C LYS A 20 -10.02 6.45 3.89
N THR A 21 -10.43 5.29 4.37
CA THR A 21 -11.49 4.50 3.70
C THR A 21 -12.82 5.21 3.82
N ILE A 22 -13.15 5.74 5.00
CA ILE A 22 -14.39 6.47 5.27
C ILE A 22 -14.48 7.70 4.38
N ILE A 23 -13.43 8.53 4.30
CA ILE A 23 -13.37 9.69 3.41
C ILE A 23 -13.56 9.29 1.93
N SER A 24 -12.96 8.18 1.50
CA SER A 24 -13.15 7.70 0.12
C SER A 24 -14.58 7.27 -0.15
N TYR A 25 -15.21 6.58 0.80
CA TYR A 25 -16.62 6.17 0.70
C TYR A 25 -17.57 7.38 0.70
N GLU A 26 -17.33 8.34 1.60
CA GLU A 26 -18.07 9.60 1.65
C GLU A 26 -18.07 10.31 0.31
N PHE A 27 -16.87 10.48 -0.28
CA PHE A 27 -16.73 11.13 -1.58
C PHE A 27 -17.55 10.42 -2.67
N ASP A 28 -17.44 9.09 -2.77
CA ASP A 28 -18.13 8.31 -3.79
C ASP A 28 -19.66 8.37 -3.62
N ILE A 29 -20.15 8.31 -2.38
CA ILE A 29 -21.58 8.33 -2.10
C ILE A 29 -22.17 9.74 -2.24
N CYS A 30 -21.41 10.77 -1.87
CA CYS A 30 -21.83 12.17 -2.13
C CYS A 30 -21.91 12.47 -3.63
N GLU A 31 -21.00 11.93 -4.44
CA GLU A 31 -21.06 12.07 -5.90
C GLU A 31 -22.32 11.39 -6.46
N LEU A 32 -22.64 10.16 -6.02
CA LEU A 32 -23.87 9.46 -6.37
C LEU A 32 -25.12 10.26 -5.96
N TYR A 33 -25.16 10.75 -4.72
CA TYR A 33 -26.25 11.56 -4.21
C TYR A 33 -26.48 12.81 -5.08
N ASN A 34 -25.42 13.52 -5.45
CA ASN A 34 -25.49 14.71 -6.28
C ASN A 34 -26.00 14.39 -7.69
N TYR A 35 -25.58 13.25 -8.26
CA TYR A 35 -26.07 12.78 -9.57
C TYR A 35 -27.58 12.55 -9.53
N PHE A 36 -28.11 11.77 -8.57
CA PHE A 36 -29.54 11.51 -8.47
C PHE A 36 -30.34 12.76 -8.12
N LYS A 37 -29.81 13.63 -7.26
CA LYS A 37 -30.43 14.93 -6.95
C LYS A 37 -30.57 15.80 -8.20
N SER A 38 -29.58 15.84 -9.10
CA SER A 38 -29.65 16.59 -10.35
C SER A 38 -30.73 16.04 -11.30
N LYS A 39 -31.02 14.74 -11.21
CA LYS A 39 -32.09 14.07 -11.96
C LYS A 39 -33.45 14.11 -11.26
N LYS A 40 -33.56 14.75 -10.07
CA LYS A 40 -34.73 14.78 -9.21
C LYS A 40 -35.20 13.38 -8.77
N ILE A 41 -34.27 12.45 -8.63
CA ILE A 41 -34.49 11.07 -8.15
C ILE A 41 -34.11 11.01 -6.67
N ASP A 42 -34.99 10.45 -5.85
CA ASP A 42 -34.67 10.19 -4.45
C ASP A 42 -33.77 8.95 -4.35
N ILE A 43 -32.70 9.08 -3.58
CA ILE A 43 -31.69 8.02 -3.40
C ILE A 43 -32.26 6.72 -2.79
N ILE A 44 -33.39 6.80 -2.08
CA ILE A 44 -34.07 5.63 -1.51
C ILE A 44 -35.06 4.96 -2.49
N ASN A 45 -35.47 5.64 -3.55
CA ASN A 45 -36.46 5.18 -4.50
C ASN A 45 -35.89 4.86 -5.87
N ILE A 46 -34.61 4.53 -5.94
CA ILE A 46 -33.94 4.21 -7.21
C ILE A 46 -34.43 2.87 -7.76
N THR A 47 -34.46 2.79 -9.08
CA THR A 47 -34.80 1.58 -9.83
C THR A 47 -33.53 0.98 -10.49
N ARG A 48 -33.69 -0.21 -11.06
CA ARG A 48 -32.62 -0.83 -11.85
C ARG A 48 -32.18 0.10 -13.01
N LYS A 49 -33.10 0.75 -13.70
CA LYS A 49 -32.77 1.67 -14.80
C LYS A 49 -31.94 2.85 -14.34
N ASP A 50 -32.19 3.37 -13.15
CA ASP A 50 -31.43 4.48 -12.58
C ASP A 50 -29.99 4.06 -12.26
N THR A 51 -29.78 2.81 -11.80
CA THR A 51 -28.43 2.29 -11.53
C THR A 51 -27.66 2.05 -12.82
N GLU A 52 -28.31 1.58 -13.88
CA GLU A 52 -27.71 1.44 -15.22
C GLU A 52 -27.32 2.80 -15.80
N ALA A 53 -28.22 3.81 -15.71
CA ALA A 53 -27.92 5.18 -16.15
C ALA A 53 -26.75 5.82 -15.38
N TYR A 54 -26.64 5.55 -14.08
CA TYR A 54 -25.46 6.00 -13.30
C TYR A 54 -24.16 5.34 -13.77
N LEU A 55 -24.19 4.06 -14.12
CA LEU A 55 -23.05 3.36 -14.67
C LEU A 55 -22.60 3.96 -16.01
N GLU A 56 -23.54 4.26 -16.90
CA GLU A 56 -23.28 4.95 -18.17
C GLU A 56 -22.66 6.32 -17.93
N PHE A 57 -23.16 7.08 -16.96
CA PHE A 57 -22.55 8.34 -16.54
C PHE A 57 -21.11 8.15 -16.07
N LEU A 58 -20.79 7.16 -15.25
CA LEU A 58 -19.41 6.88 -14.83
C LEU A 58 -18.50 6.56 -16.03
N TYR A 59 -18.99 5.83 -17.03
CA TYR A 59 -18.24 5.55 -18.25
C TYR A 59 -18.03 6.81 -19.11
N SER A 60 -19.01 7.73 -19.17
CA SER A 60 -18.88 9.00 -19.92
C SER A 60 -17.81 9.93 -19.35
N LEU A 61 -17.44 9.77 -18.06
CA LEU A 61 -16.37 10.53 -17.43
C LEU A 61 -14.96 10.12 -17.86
N ASN A 62 -14.80 9.06 -18.67
CA ASN A 62 -13.52 8.49 -19.11
C ASN A 62 -12.55 8.18 -17.96
N ILE A 63 -13.08 7.84 -16.77
CA ILE A 63 -12.26 7.46 -15.61
C ILE A 63 -11.83 6.00 -15.72
N ASP A 64 -10.70 5.66 -15.05
CA ASP A 64 -10.15 4.31 -15.06
C ASP A 64 -11.13 3.26 -14.50
N LYS A 65 -11.12 2.06 -15.10
CA LYS A 65 -12.00 0.94 -14.72
C LYS A 65 -11.84 0.52 -13.24
N ASN A 66 -10.63 0.64 -12.67
CA ASN A 66 -10.41 0.37 -11.25
C ASN A 66 -11.13 1.41 -10.38
N THR A 67 -11.14 2.67 -10.82
CA THR A 67 -11.88 3.74 -10.16
C THR A 67 -13.38 3.47 -10.20
N ILE A 68 -13.94 3.05 -11.35
CA ILE A 68 -15.35 2.66 -11.46
C ILE A 68 -15.65 1.49 -10.52
N SER A 69 -14.83 0.44 -10.54
CA SER A 69 -15.01 -0.74 -9.67
C SER A 69 -14.97 -0.37 -8.19
N ARG A 70 -14.07 0.53 -7.77
CA ARG A 70 -13.98 1.03 -6.41
C ARG A 70 -15.24 1.80 -6.01
N LYS A 71 -15.71 2.72 -6.88
CA LYS A 71 -16.96 3.49 -6.68
C LYS A 71 -18.18 2.56 -6.55
N LEU A 72 -18.30 1.57 -7.40
CA LEU A 72 -19.38 0.58 -7.31
C LEU A 72 -19.30 -0.23 -6.01
N SER A 73 -18.10 -0.51 -5.49
CA SER A 73 -17.93 -1.23 -4.22
C SER A 73 -18.40 -0.41 -3.03
N SER A 74 -18.06 0.89 -2.96
CA SER A 74 -18.53 1.78 -1.89
C SER A 74 -20.04 2.00 -1.96
N ILE A 75 -20.60 2.16 -3.16
CA ILE A 75 -22.04 2.33 -3.38
C ILE A 75 -22.82 1.05 -2.99
N ARG A 76 -22.32 -0.14 -3.39
CA ARG A 76 -22.94 -1.40 -2.95
C ARG A 76 -22.94 -1.56 -1.45
N SER A 77 -21.84 -1.19 -0.80
CA SER A 77 -21.75 -1.23 0.66
C SER A 77 -22.80 -0.31 1.31
N PHE A 78 -23.01 0.88 0.76
CA PHE A 78 -24.03 1.83 1.22
C PHE A 78 -25.44 1.26 1.05
N TYR A 79 -25.80 0.76 -0.13
CA TYR A 79 -27.13 0.19 -0.34
C TYR A 79 -27.35 -1.11 0.43
N ASN A 80 -26.34 -1.94 0.64
CA ASN A 80 -26.43 -3.09 1.53
C ASN A 80 -26.70 -2.67 2.98
N TYR A 81 -26.12 -1.56 3.43
CA TYR A 81 -26.46 -0.97 4.73
C TYR A 81 -27.91 -0.49 4.75
N LEU A 82 -28.37 0.23 3.71
CA LEU A 82 -29.76 0.70 3.64
C LEU A 82 -30.77 -0.45 3.62
N VAL A 83 -30.47 -1.56 2.95
CA VAL A 83 -31.32 -2.78 2.99
C VAL A 83 -31.35 -3.36 4.40
N LYS A 84 -30.19 -3.45 5.07
CA LYS A 84 -30.09 -3.95 6.45
C LYS A 84 -30.89 -3.10 7.44
N GLU A 85 -30.90 -1.80 7.25
CA GLU A 85 -31.65 -0.84 8.07
C GLU A 85 -33.11 -0.65 7.58
N GLU A 86 -33.57 -1.51 6.69
CA GLU A 86 -34.96 -1.52 6.13
C GLU A 86 -35.39 -0.17 5.50
N LYS A 87 -34.40 0.64 5.04
CA LYS A 87 -34.67 1.91 4.36
C LYS A 87 -34.99 1.73 2.87
N VAL A 88 -34.50 0.65 2.28
CA VAL A 88 -34.78 0.22 0.90
C VAL A 88 -35.00 -1.28 0.87
N SER A 89 -35.84 -1.76 -0.03
CA SER A 89 -36.20 -3.20 -0.11
C SER A 89 -35.12 -4.01 -0.84
N TYR A 90 -34.35 -3.40 -1.76
CA TYR A 90 -33.39 -4.11 -2.58
C TYR A 90 -32.24 -3.22 -3.03
N ASN A 91 -31.03 -3.83 -3.16
CA ASN A 91 -29.85 -3.17 -3.68
C ASN A 91 -29.65 -3.50 -5.17
N TYR A 92 -30.15 -2.63 -6.06
CA TYR A 92 -30.04 -2.81 -7.52
C TYR A 92 -28.59 -2.73 -8.00
N PHE A 93 -27.66 -2.10 -7.28
CA PHE A 93 -26.23 -2.08 -7.65
C PHE A 93 -25.57 -3.46 -7.57
N ASN A 94 -26.15 -4.43 -6.87
CA ASN A 94 -25.68 -5.81 -6.88
C ASN A 94 -25.87 -6.51 -8.24
N LEU A 95 -26.80 -6.03 -9.07
CA LEU A 95 -27.06 -6.55 -10.42
C LEU A 95 -26.03 -6.06 -11.45
N ILE A 96 -25.30 -4.98 -11.14
CA ILE A 96 -24.29 -4.40 -12.03
C ILE A 96 -23.03 -5.23 -11.92
N SER A 97 -22.50 -5.69 -13.05
CA SER A 97 -21.19 -6.33 -13.09
C SER A 97 -20.07 -5.28 -13.03
N ASN A 98 -18.99 -5.58 -12.34
CA ASN A 98 -17.79 -4.75 -12.41
C ASN A 98 -17.21 -4.76 -13.85
N PRO A 99 -16.61 -3.63 -14.30
CA PRO A 99 -15.90 -3.60 -15.56
C PRO A 99 -14.89 -4.75 -15.64
N LYS A 100 -14.92 -5.52 -16.73
CA LYS A 100 -13.91 -6.57 -16.95
C LYS A 100 -12.53 -5.90 -17.09
N HIS A 101 -11.62 -6.27 -16.21
CA HIS A 101 -10.22 -5.89 -16.33
C HIS A 101 -9.51 -6.87 -17.27
N LYS A 102 -8.67 -6.37 -18.17
CA LYS A 102 -7.66 -7.23 -18.77
C LYS A 102 -6.75 -7.68 -17.62
N ILE A 103 -6.60 -8.96 -17.41
CA ILE A 103 -5.60 -9.50 -16.51
C ILE A 103 -4.25 -9.07 -17.09
N SER A 104 -3.70 -7.98 -16.59
CA SER A 104 -2.31 -7.67 -16.85
C SER A 104 -1.48 -8.63 -16.01
N LEU A 105 -0.58 -9.35 -16.65
CA LEU A 105 0.42 -10.12 -15.91
C LEU A 105 1.08 -9.19 -14.88
N PRO A 106 1.27 -9.66 -13.66
CA PRO A 106 1.90 -8.85 -12.63
C PRO A 106 3.25 -8.37 -13.15
N ASN A 107 3.43 -7.06 -13.22
CA ASN A 107 4.69 -6.46 -13.60
C ASN A 107 5.65 -6.55 -12.41
N TYR A 108 6.63 -7.42 -12.47
CA TYR A 108 7.79 -7.42 -11.57
C TYR A 108 9.01 -6.84 -12.30
N LEU A 109 9.97 -6.34 -11.55
CA LEU A 109 11.23 -5.84 -12.08
C LEU A 109 12.16 -7.02 -12.34
N LYS A 110 12.83 -7.02 -13.47
CA LYS A 110 13.91 -7.96 -13.75
C LYS A 110 15.16 -7.50 -12.98
N ASP A 111 16.08 -8.43 -12.73
CA ASP A 111 17.34 -8.13 -12.03
C ASP A 111 18.11 -6.97 -12.68
N GLU A 112 18.20 -6.93 -14.01
CA GLU A 112 18.82 -5.84 -14.78
C GLU A 112 18.14 -4.47 -14.53
N ASP A 113 16.80 -4.44 -14.38
CA ASP A 113 16.05 -3.22 -14.07
C ASP A 113 16.31 -2.78 -12.62
N LEU A 114 16.37 -3.74 -11.68
CA LEU A 114 16.70 -3.49 -10.29
C LEU A 114 18.10 -2.89 -10.15
N ASP A 115 19.11 -3.50 -10.78
CA ASP A 115 20.49 -3.03 -10.72
C ASP A 115 20.60 -1.58 -11.21
N LYS A 116 20.00 -1.26 -12.36
CA LYS A 116 19.94 0.12 -12.86
C LYS A 116 19.30 1.08 -11.87
N MET A 117 18.21 0.67 -11.20
CA MET A 117 17.58 1.52 -10.18
C MET A 117 18.49 1.77 -8.97
N PHE A 118 19.20 0.73 -8.55
CA PHE A 118 20.10 0.83 -7.40
C PHE A 118 21.35 1.68 -7.70
N GLU A 119 21.77 1.81 -8.94
CA GLU A 119 22.92 2.64 -9.36
C GLU A 119 22.58 4.15 -9.43
N VAL A 120 21.31 4.53 -9.59
CA VAL A 120 20.91 5.95 -9.74
C VAL A 120 21.25 6.83 -8.53
N PRO A 121 21.04 6.40 -7.27
CA PRO A 121 21.33 7.27 -6.12
C PRO A 121 22.82 7.49 -5.90
N ASP A 122 23.26 8.74 -5.95
CA ASP A 122 24.63 9.15 -5.66
C ASP A 122 24.94 9.08 -4.16
N LEU A 123 25.71 8.09 -3.74
CA LEU A 123 26.05 7.83 -2.34
C LEU A 123 26.96 8.89 -1.71
N THR A 124 27.56 9.79 -2.51
CA THR A 124 28.35 10.91 -1.98
C THR A 124 27.47 12.02 -1.41
N THR A 125 26.17 11.99 -1.68
CA THR A 125 25.22 13.00 -1.23
C THR A 125 24.27 12.45 -0.16
N PRO A 126 23.88 13.27 0.83
CA PRO A 126 22.92 12.87 1.88
C PRO A 126 21.57 12.40 1.33
N LEU A 127 21.10 13.04 0.26
CA LEU A 127 19.84 12.66 -0.40
C LEU A 127 19.98 11.38 -1.21
N GLY A 128 21.13 11.15 -1.81
CA GLY A 128 21.42 9.90 -2.53
C GLY A 128 21.51 8.70 -1.58
N GLN A 129 22.22 8.84 -0.43
CA GLN A 129 22.25 7.81 0.60
C GLN A 129 20.85 7.46 1.10
N ARG A 130 20.00 8.48 1.36
CA ARG A 130 18.61 8.28 1.73
C ARG A 130 17.82 7.56 0.64
N ASN A 131 17.97 7.97 -0.61
CA ASN A 131 17.24 7.40 -1.74
C ASN A 131 17.63 5.93 -1.95
N ARG A 132 18.93 5.62 -1.81
CA ARG A 132 19.41 4.24 -1.84
C ARG A 132 18.82 3.41 -0.72
N LEU A 133 18.76 3.92 0.50
CA LEU A 133 18.15 3.23 1.64
C LEU A 133 16.66 2.99 1.43
N ILE A 134 15.94 3.91 0.80
CA ILE A 134 14.51 3.71 0.44
C ILE A 134 14.36 2.50 -0.48
N LEU A 135 15.19 2.39 -1.53
CA LEU A 135 15.15 1.23 -2.44
C LEU A 135 15.48 -0.07 -1.70
N GLU A 136 16.56 -0.06 -0.90
CA GLU A 136 16.99 -1.24 -0.14
C GLU A 136 15.88 -1.73 0.80
N LEU A 137 15.29 -0.83 1.59
CA LEU A 137 14.22 -1.20 2.53
C LEU A 137 12.99 -1.74 1.82
N LEU A 138 12.55 -1.11 0.73
CA LEU A 138 11.39 -1.56 -0.01
C LEU A 138 11.60 -2.94 -0.65
N TYR A 139 12.77 -3.18 -1.22
CA TYR A 139 13.09 -4.45 -1.87
C TYR A 139 13.46 -5.53 -0.86
N ALA A 140 14.32 -5.24 0.11
CA ALA A 140 14.76 -6.23 1.08
C ALA A 140 13.64 -6.71 2.02
N THR A 141 12.66 -5.88 2.34
CA THR A 141 11.64 -6.21 3.35
C THR A 141 10.24 -6.35 2.79
N GLY A 142 10.02 -5.92 1.55
CA GLY A 142 8.69 -5.88 0.94
C GLY A 142 7.67 -5.02 1.72
N ILE A 143 8.10 -4.09 2.59
CA ILE A 143 7.18 -3.24 3.37
C ILE A 143 6.37 -2.28 2.49
N ARG A 144 5.24 -1.81 3.00
CA ARG A 144 4.43 -0.78 2.32
C ARG A 144 5.07 0.59 2.48
N VAL A 145 4.91 1.47 1.48
CA VAL A 145 5.42 2.85 1.57
C VAL A 145 4.88 3.59 2.80
N SER A 146 3.63 3.31 3.21
CA SER A 146 3.05 3.88 4.43
C SER A 146 3.72 3.39 5.72
N GLU A 147 4.25 2.19 5.72
CA GLU A 147 5.02 1.63 6.84
C GLU A 147 6.44 2.21 6.84
N LEU A 148 7.06 2.30 5.66
CA LEU A 148 8.41 2.84 5.48
C LEU A 148 8.57 4.27 6.02
N VAL A 149 7.62 5.17 5.74
CA VAL A 149 7.70 6.57 6.21
C VAL A 149 7.58 6.72 7.73
N ASN A 150 7.06 5.71 8.40
CA ASN A 150 6.83 5.70 9.84
C ASN A 150 7.92 4.97 10.64
N ILE A 151 8.97 4.46 9.98
CA ILE A 151 10.10 3.83 10.69
C ILE A 151 10.81 4.88 11.53
N LYS A 152 10.98 4.57 12.81
CA LYS A 152 11.78 5.37 13.77
C LYS A 152 13.09 4.66 14.09
N ILE A 153 14.12 5.43 14.43
CA ILE A 153 15.44 4.90 14.79
C ILE A 153 15.34 3.85 15.91
N ASN A 154 14.51 4.11 16.93
CA ASN A 154 14.35 3.19 18.08
C ASN A 154 13.58 1.92 17.76
N THR A 155 12.97 1.78 16.58
CA THR A 155 12.28 0.55 16.13
C THR A 155 13.21 -0.40 15.37
N ILE A 156 14.47 -0.01 15.17
CA ILE A 156 15.48 -0.77 14.44
C ILE A 156 16.34 -1.56 15.42
N ASN A 157 16.36 -2.87 15.27
CA ASN A 157 17.29 -3.75 15.97
C ASN A 157 18.40 -4.18 15.02
N GLN A 158 19.54 -3.51 15.10
CA GLN A 158 20.68 -3.78 14.22
C GLN A 158 21.31 -5.15 14.49
N TYR A 159 21.36 -5.58 15.74
CA TYR A 159 21.93 -6.87 16.10
C TYR A 159 21.20 -8.05 15.43
N ASN A 160 19.88 -7.99 15.42
CA ASN A 160 19.03 -9.02 14.81
C ASN A 160 18.69 -8.73 13.33
N ARG A 161 19.08 -7.58 12.78
CA ARG A 161 18.69 -7.09 11.46
C ARG A 161 17.16 -7.09 11.26
N THR A 162 16.46 -6.52 12.21
CA THR A 162 15.00 -6.46 12.19
C THR A 162 14.50 -5.03 12.41
N ILE A 163 13.33 -4.73 11.87
CA ILE A 163 12.62 -3.47 12.08
C ILE A 163 11.20 -3.79 12.52
N LYS A 164 10.75 -3.14 13.60
CA LYS A 164 9.36 -3.19 14.05
C LYS A 164 8.56 -2.16 13.28
N VAL A 165 7.56 -2.59 12.50
CA VAL A 165 6.72 -1.72 11.67
C VAL A 165 5.25 -1.83 12.08
N LEU A 166 4.52 -0.71 11.94
CA LEU A 166 3.08 -0.64 12.20
C LEU A 166 2.31 -0.91 10.90
N GLY A 167 1.57 -2.01 10.86
CA GLY A 167 0.71 -2.40 9.76
C GLY A 167 -0.68 -1.74 9.82
N LYS A 168 -1.61 -2.24 9.01
CA LYS A 168 -3.01 -1.80 9.02
C LYS A 168 -3.65 -2.13 10.37
N GLY A 169 -4.42 -1.19 10.93
CA GLY A 169 -5.10 -1.36 12.22
C GLY A 169 -4.15 -1.34 13.43
N GLU A 170 -3.00 -0.65 13.30
CA GLU A 170 -1.98 -0.50 14.36
C GLU A 170 -1.35 -1.82 14.83
N LYS A 171 -1.50 -2.89 14.05
CA LYS A 171 -0.84 -4.16 14.34
C LYS A 171 0.65 -4.06 14.04
N GLU A 172 1.45 -4.37 15.05
CA GLU A 172 2.90 -4.42 14.91
C GLU A 172 3.33 -5.73 14.26
N ARG A 173 4.32 -5.65 13.38
CA ARG A 173 5.03 -6.82 12.88
C ARG A 173 6.52 -6.53 12.75
N ILE A 174 7.30 -7.58 12.75
CA ILE A 174 8.74 -7.52 12.53
C ILE A 174 9.01 -7.81 11.05
N VAL A 175 9.88 -7.01 10.44
CA VAL A 175 10.44 -7.29 9.11
C VAL A 175 11.95 -7.51 9.23
N VAL A 176 12.48 -8.41 8.40
CA VAL A 176 13.89 -8.78 8.37
C VAL A 176 14.56 -8.09 7.18
N TYR A 177 15.81 -7.67 7.33
CA TYR A 177 16.62 -7.12 6.23
C TYR A 177 18.02 -7.76 6.20
N GLY A 178 18.64 -7.79 5.02
CA GLY A 178 19.95 -8.38 4.80
C GLY A 178 21.11 -7.41 5.00
N HIS A 179 22.34 -7.91 4.82
CA HIS A 179 23.59 -7.16 5.02
C HIS A 179 23.71 -5.94 4.10
N MET A 180 23.28 -6.04 2.83
CA MET A 180 23.32 -4.88 1.92
C MET A 180 22.49 -3.71 2.44
N CYS A 181 21.28 -3.99 2.91
CA CYS A 181 20.42 -2.96 3.51
C CYS A 181 21.03 -2.42 4.81
N GLU A 182 21.65 -3.27 5.64
CA GLU A 182 22.36 -2.86 6.86
C GLU A 182 23.49 -1.88 6.56
N ASN A 183 24.33 -2.18 5.58
CA ASN A 183 25.47 -1.35 5.19
C ASN A 183 25.02 0.05 4.74
N ILE A 184 24.00 0.12 3.87
CA ILE A 184 23.44 1.39 3.40
C ILE A 184 22.73 2.14 4.53
N MET A 185 22.01 1.44 5.41
CA MET A 185 21.37 2.04 6.58
C MET A 185 22.40 2.66 7.53
N ASN A 186 23.47 1.95 7.82
CA ASN A 186 24.55 2.43 8.68
C ASN A 186 25.24 3.66 8.08
N MET A 187 25.55 3.64 6.78
CA MET A 187 26.09 4.79 6.05
C MET A 187 25.17 6.00 6.20
N TYR A 188 23.88 5.84 5.87
CA TYR A 188 22.92 6.92 5.93
C TYR A 188 22.72 7.47 7.34
N ILE A 189 22.61 6.60 8.35
CA ILE A 189 22.40 7.02 9.75
C ILE A 189 23.61 7.83 10.25
N LYS A 190 24.84 7.38 9.96
CA LYS A 190 26.05 8.00 10.47
C LYS A 190 26.42 9.30 9.74
N ASP A 191 26.09 9.41 8.46
CA ASP A 191 26.48 10.52 7.60
C ASP A 191 25.27 11.31 7.09
N GLY A 192 24.59 10.81 6.04
CA GLY A 192 23.56 11.56 5.33
C GLY A 192 22.40 12.03 6.21
N ARG A 193 21.95 11.21 7.17
CA ARG A 193 20.90 11.57 8.10
C ARG A 193 21.34 12.70 9.05
N CYS A 194 22.58 12.64 9.54
CA CYS A 194 23.13 13.70 10.41
C CYS A 194 23.15 15.05 9.67
N GLN A 195 23.58 15.06 8.41
CA GLN A 195 23.57 16.27 7.60
C GLN A 195 22.16 16.80 7.32
N LEU A 196 21.19 15.90 7.05
CA LEU A 196 19.79 16.28 6.79
C LEU A 196 19.06 16.76 8.05
N LEU A 197 19.45 16.29 9.23
CA LEU A 197 18.81 16.61 10.50
C LEU A 197 18.93 18.10 10.85
N LYS A 198 20.04 18.77 10.46
CA LYS A 198 20.25 20.21 10.63
C LYS A 198 19.97 20.70 12.06
N ASN A 199 20.47 19.98 13.06
CA ASN A 199 20.26 20.26 14.50
C ASN A 199 18.80 20.19 15.00
N LYS A 200 17.89 19.58 14.22
CA LYS A 200 16.52 19.30 14.66
C LYS A 200 16.46 18.00 15.46
N ASN A 201 15.52 17.91 16.37
CA ASN A 201 15.17 16.63 17.00
C ASN A 201 14.10 15.94 16.16
N ASN A 202 14.46 14.77 15.58
CA ASN A 202 13.55 13.98 14.75
C ASN A 202 13.92 12.50 14.85
N ASP A 203 12.98 11.68 15.31
CA ASP A 203 13.19 10.24 15.54
C ASP A 203 12.98 9.39 14.29
N TYR A 204 12.39 9.95 13.22
CA TYR A 204 12.14 9.18 12.01
C TYR A 204 13.45 8.83 11.29
N LEU A 205 13.50 7.60 10.75
CA LEU A 205 14.66 7.13 10.00
C LEU A 205 14.89 8.00 8.75
N LEU A 206 13.87 8.19 7.93
CA LEU A 206 13.98 8.84 6.62
C LEU A 206 13.58 10.32 6.70
N LEU A 207 14.52 11.20 6.35
CA LEU A 207 14.31 12.64 6.41
C LEU A 207 14.25 13.27 5.01
N ASN A 208 13.49 14.35 4.89
CA ASN A 208 13.54 15.21 3.70
C ASN A 208 14.69 16.22 3.78
N LYS A 209 14.91 16.99 2.71
CA LYS A 209 15.98 18.01 2.62
C LYS A 209 15.94 19.08 3.73
N ASN A 210 14.81 19.19 4.43
CA ASN A 210 14.61 20.16 5.49
C ASN A 210 14.71 19.54 6.91
N GLY A 211 15.09 18.26 7.03
CA GLY A 211 15.18 17.55 8.31
C GLY A 211 13.84 17.10 8.91
N ASN A 212 12.75 17.20 8.16
CA ASN A 212 11.45 16.68 8.57
C ASN A 212 11.23 15.27 8.00
N ASN A 213 10.28 14.51 8.55
CA ASN A 213 9.91 13.20 8.02
C ASN A 213 9.38 13.26 6.58
N LEU A 214 9.55 12.15 5.84
CA LEU A 214 9.01 12.00 4.50
C LEU A 214 7.52 11.64 4.53
N SER A 215 6.76 12.15 3.56
CA SER A 215 5.41 11.66 3.28
C SER A 215 5.43 10.53 2.25
N THR A 216 4.37 9.73 2.22
CA THR A 216 4.19 8.68 1.20
C THR A 216 4.22 9.23 -0.23
N ARG A 217 3.74 10.46 -0.45
CA ARG A 217 3.79 11.15 -1.74
C ARG A 217 5.23 11.47 -2.15
N MET A 218 6.05 11.95 -1.20
CA MET A 218 7.46 12.24 -1.48
C MET A 218 8.24 10.97 -1.84
N ILE A 219 8.00 9.85 -1.16
CA ILE A 219 8.62 8.57 -1.52
C ILE A 219 8.24 8.16 -2.94
N ARG A 220 6.98 8.28 -3.33
CA ARG A 220 6.55 7.98 -4.71
C ARG A 220 7.27 8.85 -5.73
N ASN A 221 7.34 10.15 -5.50
CA ASN A 221 8.06 11.07 -6.39
C ASN A 221 9.56 10.72 -6.50
N ILE A 222 10.20 10.28 -5.39
CA ILE A 222 11.60 9.82 -5.39
C ILE A 222 11.75 8.56 -6.25
N LEU A 223 10.84 7.60 -6.11
CA LEU A 223 10.86 6.38 -6.91
C LEU A 223 10.61 6.66 -8.39
N ASP A 224 9.67 7.55 -8.71
CA ASP A 224 9.38 7.97 -10.08
C ASP A 224 10.63 8.66 -10.71
N ASP A 225 11.31 9.53 -9.97
CA ASP A 225 12.55 10.18 -10.42
C ASP A 225 13.68 9.17 -10.67
N ILE A 226 13.86 8.20 -9.77
CA ILE A 226 14.84 7.12 -9.94
C ILE A 226 14.52 6.29 -11.19
N MET A 227 13.26 5.97 -11.41
CA MET A 227 12.81 5.23 -12.59
C MET A 227 13.10 5.96 -13.90
N ILE A 228 12.80 7.24 -13.95
CA ILE A 228 13.10 8.07 -15.13
C ILE A 228 14.62 8.08 -15.40
N LYS A 229 15.43 8.27 -14.36
CA LYS A 229 16.89 8.32 -14.47
C LYS A 229 17.52 6.98 -14.83
N SER A 230 16.93 5.86 -14.39
CA SER A 230 17.39 4.52 -14.75
C SER A 230 17.09 4.13 -16.21
N GLY A 231 16.33 4.95 -16.94
CA GLY A 231 15.94 4.67 -18.34
C GLY A 231 14.95 3.53 -18.52
N ILE A 232 14.30 3.09 -17.44
CA ILE A 232 13.30 2.02 -17.48
C ILE A 232 12.00 2.57 -18.04
N ARG A 233 11.56 2.06 -19.20
CA ARG A 233 10.36 2.53 -19.92
C ARG A 233 9.03 2.03 -19.34
N LYS A 234 9.03 1.26 -18.26
CA LYS A 234 7.83 0.71 -17.64
C LYS A 234 7.29 1.69 -16.61
N HIS A 235 5.96 1.85 -16.54
CA HIS A 235 5.33 2.49 -15.38
C HIS A 235 5.52 1.61 -14.14
N VAL A 236 6.50 1.95 -13.32
CA VAL A 236 6.76 1.23 -12.07
C VAL A 236 6.02 1.91 -10.93
N HIS A 237 5.06 1.21 -10.38
CA HIS A 237 4.42 1.62 -9.14
C HIS A 237 5.23 1.12 -7.94
N HIS A 238 5.23 1.88 -6.85
CA HIS A 238 5.90 1.51 -5.60
C HIS A 238 5.55 0.10 -5.09
N HIS A 239 4.42 -0.48 -5.50
CA HIS A 239 4.08 -1.87 -5.22
C HIS A 239 4.90 -2.87 -6.04
N MET A 240 5.58 -2.45 -7.12
CA MET A 240 6.41 -3.37 -7.91
C MET A 240 7.61 -3.90 -7.14
N LEU A 241 8.31 -3.06 -6.36
CA LEU A 241 9.43 -3.54 -5.53
C LEU A 241 8.97 -4.60 -4.52
N ARG A 242 7.80 -4.39 -3.91
CA ARG A 242 7.21 -5.39 -3.02
C ARG A 242 6.76 -6.66 -3.77
N HIS A 243 6.28 -6.51 -5.00
CA HIS A 243 5.91 -7.66 -5.83
C HIS A 243 7.15 -8.41 -6.31
N THR A 244 8.21 -7.69 -6.69
CA THR A 244 9.50 -8.28 -7.04
C THR A 244 10.08 -9.04 -5.85
N PHE A 245 10.09 -8.47 -4.64
CA PHE A 245 10.44 -9.18 -3.42
C PHE A 245 9.69 -10.52 -3.28
N ALA A 246 8.35 -10.49 -3.43
CA ALA A 246 7.55 -11.71 -3.30
C ALA A 246 7.89 -12.74 -4.37
N THR A 247 8.08 -12.30 -5.62
CA THR A 247 8.40 -13.17 -6.76
C THR A 247 9.78 -13.80 -6.59
N ASP A 248 10.78 -13.01 -6.19
CA ASP A 248 12.15 -13.50 -5.99
C ASP A 248 12.22 -14.50 -4.84
N MET A 249 11.53 -14.22 -3.74
CA MET A 249 11.43 -15.18 -2.63
C MET A 249 10.84 -16.52 -3.08
N LEU A 250 9.73 -16.50 -3.84
CA LEU A 250 9.08 -17.71 -4.36
C LEU A 250 9.96 -18.44 -5.38
N ASN A 251 10.60 -17.71 -6.30
CA ASN A 251 11.50 -18.28 -7.31
C ASN A 251 12.72 -18.97 -6.66
N ASN A 252 13.17 -18.45 -5.51
CA ASN A 252 14.29 -19.00 -4.75
C ASN A 252 13.86 -20.05 -3.72
N GLY A 253 12.63 -20.56 -3.81
CA GLY A 253 12.16 -21.70 -3.05
C GLY A 253 11.48 -21.41 -1.72
N ALA A 254 11.17 -20.13 -1.40
CA ALA A 254 10.35 -19.84 -0.24
C ALA A 254 8.91 -20.31 -0.46
N ASP A 255 8.29 -20.88 0.57
CA ASP A 255 6.89 -21.26 0.51
C ASP A 255 5.98 -20.02 0.56
N ILE A 256 4.78 -20.14 -0.03
CA ILE A 256 3.83 -19.01 -0.17
C ILE A 256 3.33 -18.50 1.19
N ILE A 257 3.31 -19.33 2.22
CA ILE A 257 2.83 -18.96 3.55
C ILE A 257 3.87 -18.06 4.21
N SER A 258 5.14 -18.46 4.20
CA SER A 258 6.26 -17.65 4.69
C SER A 258 6.35 -16.29 3.99
N VAL A 259 6.15 -16.25 2.66
CA VAL A 259 6.12 -14.98 1.92
C VAL A 259 4.94 -14.11 2.32
N LYS A 260 3.75 -14.68 2.53
CA LYS A 260 2.57 -13.94 3.03
C LYS A 260 2.80 -13.37 4.42
N GLU A 261 3.43 -14.11 5.31
CA GLU A 261 3.77 -13.66 6.68
C GLU A 261 4.79 -12.51 6.65
N LEU A 262 5.87 -12.67 5.89
CA LEU A 262 6.85 -11.58 5.67
C LEU A 262 6.18 -10.31 5.16
N LEU A 263 5.22 -10.44 4.26
CA LEU A 263 4.48 -9.32 3.70
C LEU A 263 3.39 -8.78 4.63
N GLY A 264 2.96 -9.51 5.66
CA GLY A 264 1.87 -9.10 6.56
C GLY A 264 0.52 -9.01 5.85
N HIS A 265 0.10 -10.09 5.16
CA HIS A 265 -1.23 -10.22 4.57
C HIS A 265 -2.23 -10.78 5.58
N GLU A 266 -3.28 -9.99 5.92
CA GLU A 266 -4.31 -10.35 6.91
C GLU A 266 -5.35 -11.38 6.44
N ASN A 267 -5.43 -11.68 5.14
CA ASN A 267 -6.44 -12.59 4.61
C ASN A 267 -5.88 -14.00 4.46
N VAL A 268 -5.92 -14.75 5.55
CA VAL A 268 -5.86 -16.21 5.49
C VAL A 268 -7.18 -16.74 6.03
N ASN A 269 -8.13 -17.05 5.12
CA ASN A 269 -9.33 -17.83 5.44
C ASN A 269 -8.99 -19.31 5.77
N THR A 270 -7.77 -19.56 6.28
CA THR A 270 -7.28 -20.89 6.68
C THR A 270 -6.52 -20.80 8.01
N THR A 271 -7.17 -20.22 9.02
CA THR A 271 -6.58 -19.96 10.35
C THR A 271 -6.66 -21.18 11.28
N SER A 272 -6.74 -22.40 10.80
CA SER A 272 -6.93 -23.51 11.76
C SER A 272 -5.84 -24.57 11.82
N ILE A 273 -4.76 -24.51 11.01
CA ILE A 273 -3.78 -25.62 11.04
C ILE A 273 -2.30 -25.17 11.18
N TYR A 274 -1.93 -23.90 10.92
CA TYR A 274 -0.53 -23.46 10.98
C TYR A 274 -0.34 -22.27 11.93
N THR A 275 -0.54 -22.49 13.22
CA THR A 275 -0.11 -21.56 14.26
C THR A 275 1.38 -21.79 14.55
N HIS A 276 2.16 -20.70 14.44
CA HIS A 276 3.55 -20.54 14.88
C HIS A 276 4.66 -20.88 13.90
N VAL A 277 4.73 -20.16 12.78
CA VAL A 277 6.06 -19.93 12.17
C VAL A 277 6.78 -18.95 13.10
N THR A 278 7.82 -19.38 13.78
CA THR A 278 8.57 -18.52 14.70
C THR A 278 9.33 -17.45 13.92
N ASN A 279 9.62 -16.31 14.56
CA ASN A 279 10.44 -15.26 13.94
C ASN A 279 11.80 -15.80 13.45
N GLU A 280 12.33 -16.82 14.08
CA GLU A 280 13.57 -17.50 13.66
C GLU A 280 13.40 -18.30 12.36
N GLN A 281 12.27 -18.99 12.19
CA GLN A 281 11.98 -19.69 10.94
C GLN A 281 11.80 -18.71 9.77
N ILE A 282 11.07 -17.62 9.99
CA ILE A 282 10.90 -16.54 8.99
C ILE A 282 12.26 -15.96 8.60
N LYS A 283 13.15 -15.73 9.57
CA LYS A 283 14.50 -15.23 9.33
C LYS A 283 15.34 -16.23 8.52
N LYS A 284 15.29 -17.52 8.84
CA LYS A 284 15.97 -18.58 8.08
C LYS A 284 15.49 -18.63 6.62
N VAL A 285 14.18 -18.58 6.40
CA VAL A 285 13.61 -18.56 5.04
C VAL A 285 14.07 -17.32 4.29
N TYR A 286 14.06 -16.15 4.93
CA TYR A 286 14.57 -14.92 4.34
C TYR A 286 16.06 -15.05 3.95
N GLU A 287 16.90 -15.51 4.88
CA GLU A 287 18.35 -15.67 4.66
C GLU A 287 18.69 -16.69 3.58
N SER A 288 17.85 -17.71 3.38
CA SER A 288 18.08 -18.73 2.33
C SER A 288 17.58 -18.29 0.96
N CYS A 289 16.49 -17.52 0.89
CA CYS A 289 15.76 -17.28 -0.35
C CYS A 289 15.88 -15.85 -0.90
N HIS A 290 16.19 -14.83 -0.06
CA HIS A 290 16.27 -13.46 -0.56
C HIS A 290 17.63 -13.17 -1.23
N PRO A 291 17.67 -12.62 -2.48
CA PRO A 291 18.95 -12.38 -3.21
C PRO A 291 19.93 -11.50 -2.45
N ARG A 292 19.43 -10.50 -1.70
CA ARG A 292 20.26 -9.56 -0.91
C ARG A 292 20.41 -9.92 0.57
N ALA A 293 20.02 -11.12 0.97
CA ALA A 293 20.24 -11.60 2.33
C ALA A 293 21.72 -12.01 2.53
N LYS A 294 22.31 -12.57 1.46
CA LYS A 294 23.72 -12.93 1.40
C LYS A 294 24.40 -11.78 0.68
N GLU A 295 25.40 -11.17 1.29
CA GLU A 295 26.27 -10.10 0.76
C GLU A 295 25.84 -9.34 -0.48
#